data_8b75d7ef588c6d3ab728172936253e71
#
_entry.id   8b75d7ef588c6d3ab728172936253e71
#
_cell.length_a   1.000
_cell.length_b   1.000
_cell.length_c   1.000
_cell.angle_alpha   90.00
_cell.angle_beta   90.00
_cell.angle_gamma   90.00
#
_symmetry.space_group_name_H-M   'P 1'
#
loop_
_entity.id
_entity.type
_entity.pdbx_description
1 polymer ?
#
loop_
_entity_poly.entity_id
_entity_poly.type
_entity_poly.pdbx_seq_one_letter_code
_entity_poly.pdbx_strand_id
1 'polypeptide(L)'
;MNKIKRRTFLQSTAMLGALSGVGVARARGSSPSNQPIVIDLFMRGGMDGLNVVPPFSGTNRSHYETLRPHIQVPKTGNNAVLDIGEVFGFHPAATGLRDMYVDGDLCIIHGTGLPQNNVTRSHFDAMKLIELGTPHSLSTADGWLTRHLSTTTNISGSEVIPVLVSGSSKPISLQSYFNALTVDQVNGYNPNEGRFAHSHADAISNMYSGNSALDLSVAGAMDTLSIISDLDLDNYVPAGGVTYPINSTFSRQLSLIAQLIREDLDVNVATADLGGWDTHNNQGDGGGGGFYNKVADMSNSINALWSDLKAAGLGDQVTIVVHSEFGRRARQNGDSGSGTDHGSGNVMFVIGGKIHGGQMYGAFNGLANDELFGGEDISPEVDFRTVFATIVQEVLGNHKIDQVFPGYTNHTSMNFVSHDLVFKSDFE
;
A
#
# COMPACT_ATOMS: atom_id res chain seq x y z
N MET A 1 38.79 11.77 -3.86
CA MET A 1 38.67 10.57 -3.03
C MET A 1 38.02 9.50 -3.89
N ASN A 2 38.65 8.34 -4.05
CA ASN A 2 38.09 7.27 -4.87
C ASN A 2 36.86 6.71 -4.17
N LYS A 3 35.67 6.79 -4.81
CA LYS A 3 34.44 6.11 -4.34
C LYS A 3 34.75 4.61 -4.27
N ILE A 4 34.71 4.02 -3.09
CA ILE A 4 34.82 2.58 -2.91
C ILE A 4 33.56 2.00 -3.56
N LYS A 5 33.75 1.10 -4.55
CA LYS A 5 32.62 0.46 -5.21
C LYS A 5 31.82 -0.32 -4.15
N ARG A 6 30.52 -0.17 -4.12
CA ARG A 6 29.55 -0.81 -3.23
C ARG A 6 29.84 -2.30 -2.96
N ARG A 7 30.29 -3.01 -3.99
CA ARG A 7 30.70 -4.41 -3.93
C ARG A 7 31.93 -4.65 -3.02
N THR A 8 32.85 -3.69 -2.92
CA THR A 8 34.04 -3.78 -2.10
C THR A 8 33.75 -3.48 -0.63
N PHE A 9 32.80 -2.58 -0.36
CA PHE A 9 32.35 -2.26 0.99
C PHE A 9 31.61 -3.45 1.64
N LEU A 10 30.66 -4.06 0.93
CA LEU A 10 29.93 -5.24 1.41
C LEU A 10 30.84 -6.48 1.59
N GLN A 11 31.93 -6.60 0.82
CA GLN A 11 32.93 -7.66 1.02
C GLN A 11 33.83 -7.41 2.23
N SER A 12 34.09 -6.16 2.59
CA SER A 12 34.90 -5.83 3.77
C SER A 12 34.14 -5.94 5.08
N THR A 13 32.83 -5.63 5.10
CA THR A 13 31.95 -5.84 6.27
C THR A 13 31.70 -7.33 6.54
N ALA A 14 31.61 -8.17 5.51
CA ALA A 14 31.48 -9.62 5.68
C ALA A 14 32.73 -10.27 6.34
N MET A 15 33.94 -9.69 6.19
CA MET A 15 35.14 -10.17 6.88
C MET A 15 35.21 -9.76 8.36
N LEU A 16 34.63 -8.64 8.75
CA LEU A 16 34.61 -8.20 10.16
C LEU A 16 33.50 -8.86 10.98
N GLY A 17 32.40 -9.27 10.36
CA GLY A 17 31.27 -9.96 11.01
C GLY A 17 31.56 -11.41 11.40
N ALA A 18 32.57 -12.05 10.81
CA ALA A 18 32.95 -13.43 11.13
C ALA A 18 33.58 -13.60 12.53
N LEU A 19 33.95 -12.51 13.21
CA LEU A 19 34.59 -12.54 14.53
C LEU A 19 33.63 -12.19 15.69
N SER A 20 32.40 -11.74 15.46
CA SER A 20 31.53 -11.26 16.53
C SER A 20 30.17 -11.95 16.64
N GLY A 21 29.86 -13.00 15.91
CA GLY A 21 28.65 -13.82 16.13
C GLY A 21 27.31 -13.09 16.03
N VAL A 22 27.26 -11.87 15.47
CA VAL A 22 26.04 -11.06 15.33
C VAL A 22 26.03 -10.43 13.93
N GLY A 23 25.00 -10.76 13.17
CA GLY A 23 24.71 -10.07 11.92
C GLY A 23 25.63 -10.44 10.75
N VAL A 24 25.34 -11.56 10.07
CA VAL A 24 25.94 -11.85 8.76
C VAL A 24 25.36 -10.84 7.77
N ALA A 25 26.12 -9.80 7.46
CA ALA A 25 25.84 -9.03 6.25
C ALA A 25 25.85 -10.01 5.07
N ARG A 26 24.68 -10.29 4.51
CA ARG A 26 24.55 -11.15 3.34
C ARG A 26 25.33 -10.47 2.21
N ALA A 27 26.48 -11.03 1.85
CA ALA A 27 27.17 -10.62 0.65
C ALA A 27 26.18 -10.81 -0.50
N ARG A 28 25.82 -9.74 -1.19
CA ARG A 28 25.01 -9.75 -2.40
C ARG A 28 25.68 -10.67 -3.42
N GLY A 29 25.33 -11.91 -3.38
CA GLY A 29 25.80 -12.96 -4.25
C GLY A 29 24.61 -13.72 -4.77
N SER A 30 24.35 -13.55 -6.05
CA SER A 30 23.59 -14.46 -6.90
C SER A 30 22.10 -14.65 -6.57
N SER A 31 21.30 -13.99 -7.30
CA SER A 31 19.84 -13.99 -7.46
C SER A 31 19.12 -13.00 -6.54
N PRO A 32 18.24 -12.14 -7.11
CA PRO A 32 17.31 -11.34 -6.32
C PRO A 32 16.57 -12.23 -5.34
N SER A 33 16.34 -11.76 -4.12
CA SER A 33 15.54 -12.52 -3.18
C SER A 33 14.16 -12.76 -3.80
N ASN A 34 13.74 -14.00 -3.95
CA ASN A 34 12.45 -14.35 -4.54
C ASN A 34 11.33 -14.22 -3.49
N GLN A 35 11.55 -13.36 -2.48
CA GLN A 35 10.62 -13.14 -1.39
C GLN A 35 9.46 -12.25 -1.84
N PRO A 36 8.22 -12.61 -1.47
CA PRO A 36 7.08 -11.78 -1.78
C PRO A 36 7.12 -10.47 -0.99
N ILE A 37 6.70 -9.39 -1.64
CA ILE A 37 6.68 -8.03 -1.10
C ILE A 37 5.24 -7.53 -1.11
N VAL A 38 4.75 -7.04 0.03
CA VAL A 38 3.48 -6.32 0.10
C VAL A 38 3.72 -4.83 0.27
N ILE A 39 3.03 -4.03 -0.54
CA ILE A 39 3.00 -2.57 -0.43
C ILE A 39 1.59 -2.17 -0.01
N ASP A 40 1.45 -1.65 1.21
CA ASP A 40 0.19 -1.23 1.82
C ASP A 40 0.02 0.28 1.65
N LEU A 41 -0.95 0.68 0.82
CA LEU A 41 -1.23 2.08 0.48
C LEU A 41 -2.56 2.52 1.08
N PHE A 42 -2.50 3.41 2.07
CA PHE A 42 -3.68 3.86 2.78
C PHE A 42 -4.16 5.24 2.31
N MET A 43 -5.37 5.28 1.78
CA MET A 43 -6.05 6.51 1.33
C MET A 43 -6.82 7.13 2.49
N ARG A 44 -6.13 7.95 3.31
CA ARG A 44 -6.66 8.47 4.58
C ARG A 44 -7.66 9.60 4.39
N GLY A 45 -8.82 9.45 4.98
CA GLY A 45 -9.91 10.43 4.97
C GLY A 45 -11.20 9.90 4.33
N GLY A 46 -11.40 8.59 4.25
CA GLY A 46 -12.61 8.00 3.69
C GLY A 46 -12.74 8.28 2.20
N MET A 47 -11.88 7.69 1.40
CA MET A 47 -11.92 7.81 -0.06
C MET A 47 -13.32 7.52 -0.60
N ASP A 48 -13.86 8.40 -1.45
CA ASP A 48 -15.15 8.19 -2.11
C ASP A 48 -15.04 7.18 -3.26
N GLY A 49 -15.04 5.89 -2.90
CA GLY A 49 -14.92 4.80 -3.86
C GLY A 49 -16.03 4.77 -4.91
N LEU A 50 -17.24 5.26 -4.56
CA LEU A 50 -18.36 5.34 -5.50
C LEU A 50 -18.09 6.37 -6.62
N ASN A 51 -17.28 7.40 -6.38
CA ASN A 51 -16.86 8.33 -7.41
C ASN A 51 -15.52 7.93 -8.06
N VAL A 52 -14.69 7.13 -7.40
CA VAL A 52 -13.47 6.55 -8.03
C VAL A 52 -13.83 5.45 -9.03
N VAL A 53 -14.82 4.61 -8.67
CA VAL A 53 -15.34 3.49 -9.50
C VAL A 53 -16.87 3.64 -9.62
N PRO A 54 -17.34 4.64 -10.38
CA PRO A 54 -18.77 4.91 -10.51
C PRO A 54 -19.50 3.85 -11.35
N PRO A 55 -20.79 3.58 -11.06
CA PRO A 55 -21.64 2.80 -11.94
C PRO A 55 -21.69 3.43 -13.33
N PHE A 56 -21.48 2.62 -14.36
CA PHE A 56 -21.48 3.04 -15.77
C PHE A 56 -22.81 2.70 -16.46
N SER A 57 -23.44 1.60 -16.09
CA SER A 57 -24.65 1.10 -16.73
C SER A 57 -25.65 0.49 -15.75
N GLY A 58 -26.84 0.15 -16.22
CA GLY A 58 -27.88 -0.52 -15.47
C GLY A 58 -28.61 0.40 -14.48
N THR A 59 -29.41 -0.21 -13.60
CA THR A 59 -30.25 0.49 -12.62
C THR A 59 -29.45 1.30 -11.62
N ASN A 60 -28.28 0.79 -11.21
CA ASN A 60 -27.39 1.48 -10.29
C ASN A 60 -26.84 2.80 -10.86
N ARG A 61 -26.69 2.90 -12.16
CA ARG A 61 -26.33 4.18 -12.80
C ARG A 61 -27.43 5.23 -12.58
N SER A 62 -28.70 4.88 -12.78
CA SER A 62 -29.82 5.79 -12.57
C SER A 62 -29.97 6.22 -11.12
N HIS A 63 -29.75 5.30 -10.18
CA HIS A 63 -29.73 5.63 -8.75
C HIS A 63 -28.56 6.55 -8.39
N TYR A 64 -27.36 6.29 -8.91
CA TYR A 64 -26.19 7.13 -8.71
C TYR A 64 -26.43 8.56 -9.18
N GLU A 65 -27.01 8.76 -10.37
CA GLU A 65 -27.36 10.08 -10.90
C GLU A 65 -28.40 10.80 -10.04
N THR A 66 -29.37 10.06 -9.50
CA THR A 66 -30.39 10.61 -8.60
C THR A 66 -29.81 10.98 -7.22
N LEU A 67 -28.91 10.16 -6.69
CA LEU A 67 -28.31 10.37 -5.37
C LEU A 67 -27.24 11.47 -5.38
N ARG A 68 -26.60 11.70 -6.52
CA ARG A 68 -25.45 12.62 -6.68
C ARG A 68 -25.61 13.58 -7.86
N PRO A 69 -26.71 14.33 -7.95
CA PRO A 69 -27.01 15.18 -9.11
C PRO A 69 -25.92 16.23 -9.42
N HIS A 70 -25.09 16.63 -8.46
CA HIS A 70 -24.09 17.67 -8.63
C HIS A 70 -22.64 17.16 -8.59
N ILE A 71 -22.38 15.96 -8.02
CA ILE A 71 -21.03 15.41 -7.88
C ILE A 71 -20.84 14.09 -8.63
N GLN A 72 -21.86 13.64 -9.35
CA GLN A 72 -21.74 12.44 -10.18
C GLN A 72 -20.67 12.65 -11.27
N VAL A 73 -19.95 11.60 -11.57
CA VAL A 73 -19.10 11.56 -12.76
C VAL A 73 -19.99 11.35 -13.98
N PRO A 74 -19.96 12.26 -14.99
CA PRO A 74 -20.86 12.15 -16.13
C PRO A 74 -20.56 10.91 -16.99
N LYS A 75 -21.61 10.38 -17.65
CA LYS A 75 -21.47 9.21 -18.52
C LYS A 75 -20.87 9.56 -19.89
N THR A 76 -21.04 10.79 -20.34
CA THR A 76 -20.61 11.26 -21.67
C THR A 76 -19.93 12.61 -21.58
N GLY A 77 -19.15 12.98 -22.57
CA GLY A 77 -18.41 14.25 -22.62
C GLY A 77 -16.94 14.11 -22.24
N ASN A 78 -16.25 15.23 -22.13
CA ASN A 78 -14.79 15.24 -21.94
C ASN A 78 -14.33 14.68 -20.56
N ASN A 79 -15.21 14.72 -19.56
CA ASN A 79 -14.94 14.25 -18.21
C ASN A 79 -15.77 13.02 -17.86
N ALA A 80 -16.09 12.22 -18.86
CA ALA A 80 -16.89 11.02 -18.70
C ALA A 80 -16.15 9.92 -17.94
N VAL A 81 -16.91 9.06 -17.31
CA VAL A 81 -16.45 7.79 -16.78
C VAL A 81 -15.61 7.07 -17.83
N LEU A 82 -14.46 6.59 -17.47
CA LEU A 82 -13.63 5.73 -18.31
C LEU A 82 -14.28 4.34 -18.38
N ASP A 83 -14.86 4.04 -19.53
CA ASP A 83 -15.52 2.76 -19.81
C ASP A 83 -14.47 1.63 -19.88
N ILE A 84 -14.75 0.52 -19.24
CA ILE A 84 -13.93 -0.70 -19.23
C ILE A 84 -14.72 -1.94 -19.71
N GLY A 85 -15.88 -1.74 -20.31
CA GLY A 85 -16.75 -2.81 -20.80
C GLY A 85 -17.59 -3.50 -19.72
N GLU A 86 -17.64 -2.93 -18.51
CA GLU A 86 -18.31 -3.48 -17.33
C GLU A 86 -19.51 -2.62 -16.86
N VAL A 87 -20.18 -3.06 -15.80
CA VAL A 87 -21.27 -2.28 -15.17
C VAL A 87 -20.77 -1.07 -14.39
N PHE A 88 -19.48 -1.04 -14.08
CA PHE A 88 -18.75 0.08 -13.49
C PHE A 88 -17.69 0.58 -14.47
N GLY A 89 -17.16 1.77 -14.20
CA GLY A 89 -16.00 2.31 -14.88
C GLY A 89 -15.12 3.08 -13.91
N PHE A 90 -14.10 3.74 -14.40
CA PHE A 90 -13.23 4.55 -13.55
C PHE A 90 -13.53 6.04 -13.70
N HIS A 91 -13.25 6.79 -12.65
CA HIS A 91 -13.22 8.26 -12.68
C HIS A 91 -12.30 8.75 -13.82
N PRO A 92 -12.61 9.85 -14.52
CA PRO A 92 -11.80 10.32 -15.65
C PRO A 92 -10.34 10.64 -15.31
N ALA A 93 -10.07 10.97 -14.05
CA ALA A 93 -8.70 11.18 -13.56
C ALA A 93 -7.96 9.88 -13.19
N ALA A 94 -8.64 8.73 -13.18
CA ALA A 94 -8.08 7.44 -12.76
C ALA A 94 -7.52 6.63 -13.96
N THR A 95 -6.85 7.30 -14.89
CA THR A 95 -6.34 6.67 -16.13
C THR A 95 -5.34 5.55 -15.82
N GLY A 96 -4.43 5.76 -14.88
CA GLY A 96 -3.45 4.73 -14.53
C GLY A 96 -4.07 3.49 -13.87
N LEU A 97 -5.10 3.66 -13.01
CA LEU A 97 -5.84 2.52 -12.45
C LEU A 97 -6.59 1.76 -13.54
N ARG A 98 -7.24 2.51 -14.47
CA ARG A 98 -7.92 1.91 -15.62
C ARG A 98 -6.95 1.12 -16.48
N ASP A 99 -5.77 1.65 -16.78
CA ASP A 99 -4.78 0.99 -17.60
C ASP A 99 -4.31 -0.32 -16.95
N MET A 100 -3.96 -0.29 -15.67
CA MET A 100 -3.60 -1.52 -14.94
C MET A 100 -4.75 -2.54 -14.88
N TYR A 101 -6.01 -2.10 -14.81
CA TYR A 101 -7.16 -3.00 -14.86
C TYR A 101 -7.29 -3.67 -16.23
N VAL A 102 -7.20 -2.90 -17.30
CA VAL A 102 -7.28 -3.40 -18.69
C VAL A 102 -6.12 -4.33 -19.02
N ASP A 103 -4.93 -4.05 -18.49
CA ASP A 103 -3.74 -4.89 -18.66
C ASP A 103 -3.79 -6.19 -17.83
N GLY A 104 -4.80 -6.35 -16.98
CA GLY A 104 -4.97 -7.53 -16.14
C GLY A 104 -4.08 -7.56 -14.89
N ASP A 105 -3.51 -6.44 -14.50
CA ASP A 105 -2.61 -6.30 -13.35
C ASP A 105 -3.33 -5.84 -12.06
N LEU A 106 -4.54 -5.28 -12.18
CA LEU A 106 -5.35 -4.74 -11.08
C LEU A 106 -6.71 -5.42 -11.02
N CYS A 107 -7.15 -5.81 -9.82
CA CYS A 107 -8.53 -6.15 -9.55
C CYS A 107 -9.21 -5.14 -8.63
N ILE A 108 -10.53 -5.00 -8.76
CA ILE A 108 -11.39 -4.16 -7.93
C ILE A 108 -12.16 -5.07 -6.96
N ILE A 109 -12.20 -4.71 -5.68
CA ILE A 109 -12.97 -5.43 -4.66
C ILE A 109 -14.01 -4.48 -4.08
N HIS A 110 -15.29 -4.72 -4.42
CA HIS A 110 -16.42 -3.92 -3.97
C HIS A 110 -16.92 -4.31 -2.59
N GLY A 111 -17.56 -3.36 -1.91
CA GLY A 111 -18.24 -3.56 -0.63
C GLY A 111 -17.31 -3.89 0.52
N THR A 112 -16.05 -3.47 0.45
CA THR A 112 -15.07 -3.69 1.52
C THR A 112 -15.25 -2.69 2.65
N GLY A 113 -15.08 -3.12 3.89
CA GLY A 113 -15.14 -2.23 5.05
C GLY A 113 -15.02 -2.97 6.38
N LEU A 114 -15.25 -2.23 7.46
CA LEU A 114 -15.43 -2.86 8.77
C LEU A 114 -16.69 -3.75 8.75
N PRO A 115 -16.68 -4.90 9.45
CA PRO A 115 -17.88 -5.74 9.56
C PRO A 115 -19.11 -4.92 10.01
N GLN A 116 -20.28 -5.24 9.48
CA GLN A 116 -21.51 -4.46 9.68
C GLN A 116 -21.84 -4.17 11.16
N ASN A 117 -21.50 -5.08 12.07
CA ASN A 117 -21.69 -4.92 13.52
C ASN A 117 -20.60 -4.10 14.21
N ASN A 118 -19.57 -3.69 13.50
CA ASN A 118 -18.43 -2.90 14.02
C ASN A 118 -18.20 -1.60 13.24
N VAL A 119 -19.13 -1.20 12.40
CA VAL A 119 -19.04 0.03 11.60
C VAL A 119 -18.93 1.24 12.51
N THR A 120 -18.02 2.14 12.18
CA THR A 120 -17.88 3.46 12.80
C THR A 120 -17.63 4.51 11.73
N ARG A 121 -18.12 5.73 11.97
CA ARG A 121 -17.90 6.91 11.11
C ARG A 121 -16.84 7.85 11.68
N SER A 122 -16.09 7.40 12.70
CA SER A 122 -14.92 8.10 13.23
C SER A 122 -13.68 7.68 12.46
N HIS A 123 -13.02 8.62 11.78
CA HIS A 123 -11.75 8.35 11.09
C HIS A 123 -10.73 7.70 12.02
N PHE A 124 -10.54 8.26 13.22
CA PHE A 124 -9.54 7.77 14.16
C PHE A 124 -9.80 6.33 14.59
N ASP A 125 -11.06 5.99 14.87
CA ASP A 125 -11.42 4.63 15.29
C ASP A 125 -11.33 3.66 14.11
N ALA A 126 -11.89 4.02 12.96
CA ALA A 126 -11.90 3.17 11.77
C ALA A 126 -10.47 2.86 11.29
N MET A 127 -9.62 3.89 11.15
CA MET A 127 -8.21 3.72 10.80
C MET A 127 -7.52 2.76 11.77
N LYS A 128 -7.71 2.99 13.08
CA LYS A 128 -7.08 2.17 14.11
C LYS A 128 -7.58 0.73 14.08
N LEU A 129 -8.88 0.48 13.90
CA LEU A 129 -9.45 -0.86 13.82
C LEU A 129 -8.91 -1.65 12.62
N ILE A 130 -8.79 -0.99 11.46
CA ILE A 130 -8.23 -1.60 10.24
C ILE A 130 -6.73 -1.89 10.41
N GLU A 131 -5.97 -0.92 10.86
CA GLU A 131 -4.52 -1.07 11.04
C GLU A 131 -4.16 -2.05 12.15
N LEU A 132 -5.00 -2.16 13.19
CA LEU A 132 -4.88 -3.23 14.18
C LEU A 132 -5.35 -4.59 13.63
N GLY A 133 -6.17 -4.64 12.58
CA GLY A 133 -6.76 -5.89 12.09
C GLY A 133 -7.74 -6.55 13.07
N THR A 134 -8.26 -5.76 14.02
CA THR A 134 -9.16 -6.23 15.09
C THR A 134 -10.38 -5.32 15.20
N PRO A 135 -11.40 -5.47 14.32
CA PRO A 135 -12.50 -4.52 14.19
C PRO A 135 -13.38 -4.38 15.44
N HIS A 136 -13.20 -5.24 16.43
CA HIS A 136 -13.93 -5.24 17.70
C HIS A 136 -13.10 -4.72 18.89
N SER A 137 -11.83 -4.30 18.66
CA SER A 137 -10.94 -3.88 19.75
C SER A 137 -9.96 -2.79 19.31
N LEU A 138 -9.99 -1.67 20.01
CA LEU A 138 -9.02 -0.57 19.88
C LEU A 138 -7.78 -0.73 20.79
N SER A 139 -7.72 -1.78 21.60
CA SER A 139 -6.68 -1.99 22.62
C SER A 139 -5.67 -3.10 22.29
N THR A 140 -5.71 -3.62 21.06
CA THR A 140 -4.72 -4.61 20.59
C THR A 140 -3.33 -3.97 20.57
N ALA A 141 -2.34 -4.66 21.12
CA ALA A 141 -1.00 -4.11 21.30
C ALA A 141 -0.23 -3.95 19.98
N ASP A 142 -0.42 -4.90 19.06
CA ASP A 142 0.35 -4.99 17.81
C ASP A 142 -0.55 -4.73 16.61
N GLY A 143 0.00 -4.09 15.57
CA GLY A 143 -0.65 -3.96 14.26
C GLY A 143 -0.67 -5.27 13.48
N TRP A 144 -1.53 -5.38 12.46
CA TRP A 144 -1.66 -6.62 11.68
C TRP A 144 -0.38 -6.97 10.89
N LEU A 145 0.32 -5.97 10.36
CA LEU A 145 1.61 -6.18 9.68
C LEU A 145 2.69 -6.64 10.67
N THR A 146 2.72 -6.08 11.89
CA THR A 146 3.63 -6.56 12.94
C THR A 146 3.40 -8.03 13.26
N ARG A 147 2.13 -8.45 13.41
CA ARG A 147 1.83 -9.86 13.67
C ARG A 147 2.16 -10.76 12.48
N HIS A 148 1.94 -10.28 11.24
CA HIS A 148 2.40 -11.01 10.05
C HIS A 148 3.91 -11.22 10.10
N LEU A 149 4.70 -10.14 10.27
CA LEU A 149 6.16 -10.18 10.32
C LEU A 149 6.71 -11.08 11.46
N SER A 150 6.01 -11.10 12.60
CA SER A 150 6.40 -11.89 13.76
C SER A 150 6.03 -13.38 13.64
N THR A 151 5.11 -13.74 12.75
CA THR A 151 4.59 -15.10 12.61
C THR A 151 5.01 -15.78 11.32
N THR A 152 5.47 -15.04 10.32
CA THR A 152 5.98 -15.60 9.06
C THR A 152 7.31 -16.32 9.28
N THR A 153 7.57 -17.35 8.47
CA THR A 153 8.85 -18.07 8.44
C THR A 153 9.75 -17.59 7.31
N ASN A 154 9.24 -16.68 6.47
CA ASN A 154 9.95 -16.20 5.28
C ASN A 154 10.96 -15.08 5.60
N ILE A 155 10.92 -14.52 6.81
CA ILE A 155 11.83 -13.47 7.28
C ILE A 155 12.81 -14.11 8.27
N SER A 156 14.09 -14.08 7.94
CA SER A 156 15.13 -14.76 8.71
C SER A 156 15.67 -13.92 9.87
N GLY A 157 15.35 -12.61 9.90
CA GLY A 157 15.90 -11.64 10.84
C GLY A 157 17.28 -11.13 10.46
N SER A 158 17.78 -11.49 9.27
CA SER A 158 19.05 -11.01 8.71
C SER A 158 18.85 -10.03 7.55
N GLU A 159 17.61 -9.63 7.30
CA GLU A 159 17.25 -8.67 6.27
C GLU A 159 17.81 -7.28 6.59
N VAL A 160 18.24 -6.56 5.55
CA VAL A 160 18.85 -5.22 5.68
C VAL A 160 17.76 -4.18 6.03
N ILE A 161 16.66 -4.16 5.25
CA ILE A 161 15.53 -3.26 5.46
C ILE A 161 14.24 -4.05 5.25
N PRO A 162 13.82 -4.89 6.22
CA PRO A 162 12.65 -5.75 6.03
C PRO A 162 11.35 -4.95 5.91
N VAL A 163 11.30 -3.76 6.51
CA VAL A 163 10.11 -2.88 6.52
C VAL A 163 10.49 -1.45 6.18
N LEU A 164 9.84 -0.92 5.17
CA LEU A 164 9.97 0.45 4.72
C LEU A 164 8.68 1.23 4.96
N VAL A 165 8.74 2.29 5.75
CA VAL A 165 7.67 3.28 5.91
C VAL A 165 8.07 4.53 5.14
N SER A 166 7.42 4.79 4.02
CA SER A 166 7.63 6.03 3.28
C SER A 166 6.62 7.08 3.76
N GLY A 167 7.08 7.92 4.70
CA GLY A 167 6.25 8.90 5.37
C GLY A 167 6.88 9.42 6.66
N SER A 168 6.20 10.35 7.34
CA SER A 168 6.71 11.02 8.55
C SER A 168 6.55 10.22 9.85
N SER A 169 5.73 9.16 9.83
CA SER A 169 5.47 8.35 11.02
C SER A 169 5.10 6.93 10.66
N LYS A 170 5.48 6.01 11.53
CA LYS A 170 5.14 4.59 11.40
C LYS A 170 3.63 4.39 11.62
N PRO A 171 2.92 3.69 10.70
CA PRO A 171 1.49 3.42 10.85
C PRO A 171 1.20 2.44 11.99
N ILE A 172 -0.04 2.43 12.47
CA ILE A 172 -0.50 1.52 13.54
C ILE A 172 -0.41 0.06 13.09
N SER A 173 -0.56 -0.23 11.80
CA SER A 173 -0.37 -1.59 11.25
C SER A 173 1.01 -2.18 11.57
N LEU A 174 2.01 -1.32 11.80
CA LEU A 174 3.37 -1.66 12.22
C LEU A 174 3.65 -1.33 13.69
N GLN A 175 2.61 -1.04 14.49
CA GLN A 175 2.78 -0.79 15.94
C GLN A 175 3.51 -1.97 16.59
N SER A 176 4.46 -1.69 17.48
CA SER A 176 5.36 -2.64 18.15
C SER A 176 6.43 -3.31 17.26
N TYR A 177 6.48 -3.05 15.95
CA TYR A 177 7.59 -3.52 15.12
C TYR A 177 8.75 -2.53 15.16
N PHE A 178 9.91 -2.97 15.64
CA PHE A 178 11.04 -2.07 15.90
C PHE A 178 12.01 -1.95 14.72
N ASN A 179 12.07 -2.96 13.85
CA ASN A 179 13.01 -3.00 12.75
C ASN A 179 12.41 -2.43 11.44
N ALA A 180 11.79 -1.24 11.52
CA ALA A 180 11.22 -0.54 10.39
C ALA A 180 12.00 0.74 10.10
N LEU A 181 12.44 0.89 8.85
CA LEU A 181 12.97 2.15 8.36
C LEU A 181 11.83 3.11 8.03
N THR A 182 11.82 4.28 8.66
CA THR A 182 10.86 5.35 8.36
C THR A 182 11.59 6.50 7.67
N VAL A 183 11.16 6.87 6.46
CA VAL A 183 11.78 7.94 5.65
C VAL A 183 10.69 8.86 5.11
N ASP A 184 10.72 10.13 5.51
CA ASP A 184 9.76 11.15 5.04
C ASP A 184 10.24 11.83 3.75
N GLN A 185 11.53 12.14 3.68
CA GLN A 185 12.16 12.76 2.51
C GLN A 185 13.57 12.21 2.32
N VAL A 186 13.91 11.95 1.07
CA VAL A 186 15.24 11.46 0.69
C VAL A 186 16.32 12.53 0.92
N ASN A 187 15.97 13.80 0.67
CA ASN A 187 16.90 14.93 0.80
C ASN A 187 16.96 15.38 2.26
N GLY A 188 18.04 15.06 2.94
CA GLY A 188 18.29 15.45 4.33
C GLY A 188 18.65 14.29 5.27
N TYR A 189 18.63 13.06 4.79
CA TYR A 189 19.01 11.89 5.59
C TYR A 189 20.46 11.45 5.30
N ASN A 190 21.37 12.41 5.27
CA ASN A 190 22.79 12.07 5.20
C ASN A 190 23.42 12.33 6.58
N PRO A 191 23.62 11.29 7.43
CA PRO A 191 24.30 11.45 8.70
C PRO A 191 25.75 11.93 8.51
N ASN A 192 26.24 11.90 7.27
CA ASN A 192 27.57 12.33 6.87
C ASN A 192 27.59 13.76 6.29
N GLU A 193 26.48 14.51 6.31
CA GLU A 193 26.44 15.92 5.92
C GLU A 193 26.52 16.86 7.13
N GLY A 194 27.22 17.95 6.93
CA GLY A 194 27.43 18.97 7.95
C GLY A 194 28.80 18.90 8.64
N ARG A 195 29.14 20.00 9.31
CA ARG A 195 30.49 20.24 9.89
C ARG A 195 30.95 19.18 10.92
N PHE A 196 30.02 18.40 11.48
CA PHE A 196 30.25 17.43 12.55
C PHE A 196 29.67 16.03 12.25
N ALA A 197 29.30 15.75 11.03
CA ALA A 197 28.57 14.54 10.66
C ALA A 197 29.30 13.24 11.06
N HIS A 198 30.56 13.08 10.66
CA HIS A 198 31.34 11.91 11.03
C HIS A 198 31.55 11.76 12.55
N SER A 199 31.76 12.88 13.24
CA SER A 199 31.92 12.85 14.69
C SER A 199 30.64 12.52 15.45
N HIS A 200 29.47 12.80 14.91
CA HIS A 200 28.19 12.40 15.49
C HIS A 200 27.93 10.91 15.31
N ALA A 201 28.14 10.39 14.11
CA ALA A 201 28.00 8.96 13.82
C ALA A 201 28.94 8.12 14.68
N ASP A 202 30.23 8.52 14.74
CA ASP A 202 31.24 7.88 15.58
C ASP A 202 30.88 7.95 17.06
N ALA A 203 30.38 9.09 17.54
CA ALA A 203 29.96 9.26 18.93
C ALA A 203 28.78 8.35 19.30
N ILE A 204 27.76 8.26 18.44
CA ILE A 204 26.61 7.37 18.61
C ILE A 204 27.08 5.91 18.64
N SER A 205 27.89 5.48 17.67
CA SER A 205 28.40 4.13 17.60
C SER A 205 29.26 3.75 18.83
N ASN A 206 30.05 4.70 19.33
CA ASN A 206 30.84 4.49 20.56
C ASN A 206 29.95 4.44 21.81
N MET A 207 28.90 5.23 21.91
CA MET A 207 27.96 5.22 23.03
C MET A 207 27.17 3.91 23.14
N TYR A 208 26.89 3.28 22.02
CA TYR A 208 26.10 2.04 21.91
C TYR A 208 26.93 0.86 21.38
N SER A 209 28.17 0.74 21.84
CA SER A 209 29.09 -0.33 21.43
C SER A 209 28.98 -1.62 22.26
N GLY A 210 27.97 -1.73 23.14
CA GLY A 210 27.71 -2.89 23.97
C GLY A 210 26.92 -4.00 23.25
N ASN A 211 26.38 -4.94 24.03
CA ASN A 211 25.60 -6.08 23.55
C ASN A 211 24.15 -6.08 24.09
N SER A 212 23.67 -4.96 24.64
CA SER A 212 22.25 -4.87 25.03
C SER A 212 21.35 -4.81 23.81
N ALA A 213 20.07 -5.10 23.98
CA ALA A 213 19.10 -4.99 22.89
C ALA A 213 19.08 -3.58 22.27
N LEU A 214 19.31 -2.55 23.09
CA LEU A 214 19.41 -1.16 22.61
C LEU A 214 20.67 -0.95 21.78
N ASP A 215 21.83 -1.45 22.23
CA ASP A 215 23.10 -1.32 21.50
C ASP A 215 22.98 -1.97 20.12
N LEU A 216 22.43 -3.19 20.05
CA LEU A 216 22.23 -3.91 18.79
C LEU A 216 21.25 -3.19 17.86
N SER A 217 20.18 -2.61 18.41
CA SER A 217 19.21 -1.82 17.62
C SER A 217 19.83 -0.55 17.04
N VAL A 218 20.68 0.14 17.83
CA VAL A 218 21.37 1.34 17.36
C VAL A 218 22.44 0.98 16.31
N ALA A 219 23.18 -0.10 16.51
CA ALA A 219 24.16 -0.58 15.52
C ALA A 219 23.48 -0.90 14.19
N GLY A 220 22.35 -1.65 14.21
CA GLY A 220 21.58 -1.94 13.00
C GLY A 220 21.03 -0.69 12.31
N ALA A 221 20.57 0.31 13.07
CA ALA A 221 20.13 1.59 12.53
C ALA A 221 21.29 2.36 11.87
N MET A 222 22.47 2.37 12.47
CA MET A 222 23.66 3.03 11.89
C MET A 222 24.14 2.33 10.62
N ASP A 223 24.11 0.99 10.57
CA ASP A 223 24.42 0.21 9.37
C ASP A 223 23.41 0.52 8.24
N THR A 224 22.12 0.55 8.56
CA THR A 224 21.06 0.92 7.61
C THR A 224 21.26 2.33 7.05
N LEU A 225 21.55 3.30 7.91
CA LEU A 225 21.82 4.68 7.50
C LEU A 225 23.07 4.77 6.59
N SER A 226 24.12 4.01 6.89
CA SER A 226 25.31 3.95 6.03
C SER A 226 24.97 3.41 4.64
N ILE A 227 24.15 2.35 4.56
CA ILE A 227 23.71 1.77 3.28
C ILE A 227 22.90 2.80 2.48
N ILE A 228 21.95 3.49 3.13
CA ILE A 228 21.12 4.51 2.48
C ILE A 228 21.95 5.68 2.00
N SER A 229 22.93 6.15 2.80
CA SER A 229 23.80 7.27 2.41
C SER A 229 24.66 6.98 1.19
N ASP A 230 24.95 5.69 0.91
CA ASP A 230 25.70 5.25 -0.26
C ASP A 230 24.82 5.09 -1.51
N LEU A 231 23.47 5.16 -1.37
CA LEU A 231 22.56 5.13 -2.50
C LEU A 231 22.53 6.50 -3.18
N ASP A 232 22.53 6.50 -4.51
CA ASP A 232 22.34 7.71 -5.31
C ASP A 232 20.81 7.97 -5.46
N LEU A 233 20.19 8.38 -4.36
CA LEU A 233 18.74 8.57 -4.30
C LEU A 233 18.27 9.74 -5.17
N ASP A 234 19.14 10.73 -5.40
CA ASP A 234 18.84 11.93 -6.20
C ASP A 234 18.80 11.67 -7.71
N ASN A 235 19.51 10.64 -8.17
CA ASN A 235 19.63 10.29 -9.60
C ASN A 235 18.95 8.95 -9.90
N TYR A 236 17.85 8.64 -9.18
CA TYR A 236 17.10 7.45 -9.48
C TYR A 236 16.51 7.45 -10.90
N VAL A 237 16.78 6.40 -11.65
CA VAL A 237 16.23 6.21 -13.00
C VAL A 237 15.23 5.04 -12.96
N PRO A 238 13.90 5.34 -13.06
CA PRO A 238 12.90 4.30 -13.13
C PRO A 238 13.11 3.36 -14.32
N ALA A 239 12.77 2.08 -14.17
CA ALA A 239 12.83 1.13 -15.26
C ALA A 239 11.76 1.42 -16.32
N GLY A 240 11.95 0.92 -17.54
CA GLY A 240 10.98 1.07 -18.62
C GLY A 240 10.73 2.50 -19.10
N GLY A 241 11.53 3.48 -18.67
CA GLY A 241 11.32 4.89 -19.02
C GLY A 241 10.12 5.53 -18.31
N VAL A 242 9.67 4.94 -17.21
CA VAL A 242 8.55 5.46 -16.40
C VAL A 242 8.88 6.84 -15.83
N THR A 243 7.87 7.70 -15.78
CA THR A 243 7.97 9.02 -15.16
C THR A 243 6.99 9.14 -14.00
N TYR A 244 7.50 9.42 -12.82
CA TYR A 244 6.69 9.71 -11.64
C TYR A 244 6.16 11.16 -11.66
N PRO A 245 4.91 11.42 -11.21
CA PRO A 245 4.39 12.78 -11.06
C PRO A 245 5.29 13.66 -10.18
N ILE A 246 5.83 14.76 -10.73
CA ILE A 246 6.90 15.56 -10.10
C ILE A 246 6.44 16.42 -8.92
N ASN A 247 5.16 16.83 -8.88
CA ASN A 247 4.62 17.75 -7.87
C ASN A 247 3.83 17.04 -6.76
N SER A 248 4.03 15.73 -6.59
CA SER A 248 3.33 14.92 -5.62
C SER A 248 4.30 14.39 -4.56
N THR A 249 3.95 14.59 -3.28
CA THR A 249 4.67 13.98 -2.17
C THR A 249 4.45 12.46 -2.18
N PHE A 250 3.22 12.02 -2.44
CA PHE A 250 2.89 10.59 -2.54
C PHE A 250 3.69 9.92 -3.66
N SER A 251 3.78 10.54 -4.83
CA SER A 251 4.58 10.03 -5.93
C SER A 251 6.07 9.85 -5.56
N ARG A 252 6.66 10.84 -4.85
CA ARG A 252 8.04 10.72 -4.36
C ARG A 252 8.21 9.59 -3.35
N GLN A 253 7.22 9.40 -2.46
CA GLN A 253 7.20 8.28 -1.52
C GLN A 253 7.19 6.94 -2.26
N LEU A 254 6.36 6.80 -3.29
CA LEU A 254 6.29 5.57 -4.09
C LEU A 254 7.56 5.34 -4.92
N SER A 255 8.15 6.40 -5.47
CA SER A 255 9.45 6.32 -6.17
C SER A 255 10.58 5.82 -5.25
N LEU A 256 10.60 6.28 -4.00
CA LEU A 256 11.55 5.79 -3.00
C LEU A 256 11.33 4.30 -2.68
N ILE A 257 10.08 3.88 -2.53
CA ILE A 257 9.74 2.46 -2.34
C ILE A 257 10.28 1.62 -3.50
N ALA A 258 10.01 2.03 -4.75
CA ALA A 258 10.51 1.34 -5.93
C ALA A 258 12.04 1.25 -5.95
N GLN A 259 12.71 2.36 -5.67
CA GLN A 259 14.16 2.42 -5.64
C GLN A 259 14.77 1.44 -4.63
N LEU A 260 14.29 1.44 -3.37
CA LEU A 260 14.83 0.58 -2.32
C LEU A 260 14.54 -0.91 -2.58
N ILE A 261 13.38 -1.24 -3.16
CA ILE A 261 13.07 -2.61 -3.60
C ILE A 261 14.04 -3.04 -4.73
N ARG A 262 14.26 -2.20 -5.73
CA ARG A 262 15.17 -2.50 -6.86
C ARG A 262 16.63 -2.57 -6.44
N GLU A 263 16.98 -1.91 -5.36
CA GLU A 263 18.31 -2.03 -4.75
C GLU A 263 18.51 -3.34 -3.99
N ASP A 264 17.48 -4.21 -3.93
CA ASP A 264 17.52 -5.54 -3.32
C ASP A 264 17.97 -5.47 -1.83
N LEU A 265 17.30 -4.61 -1.08
CA LEU A 265 17.57 -4.38 0.34
C LEU A 265 16.70 -5.25 1.24
N ASP A 266 16.23 -6.37 0.73
CA ASP A 266 15.40 -7.37 1.44
C ASP A 266 14.07 -6.79 1.97
N VAL A 267 13.48 -5.79 1.28
CA VAL A 267 12.18 -5.23 1.66
C VAL A 267 11.10 -6.29 1.50
N ASN A 268 10.37 -6.57 2.57
CA ASN A 268 9.22 -7.48 2.58
C ASN A 268 7.90 -6.72 2.68
N VAL A 269 7.89 -5.61 3.43
CA VAL A 269 6.73 -4.75 3.62
C VAL A 269 7.11 -3.30 3.35
N ALA A 270 6.32 -2.61 2.54
CA ALA A 270 6.41 -1.16 2.40
C ALA A 270 5.04 -0.52 2.67
N THR A 271 5.03 0.69 3.23
CA THR A 271 3.79 1.44 3.48
C THR A 271 3.93 2.89 3.03
N ALA A 272 2.86 3.46 2.50
CA ALA A 272 2.73 4.89 2.26
C ALA A 272 1.27 5.33 2.39
N ASP A 273 1.05 6.61 2.70
CA ASP A 273 -0.26 7.20 2.91
C ASP A 273 -0.53 8.34 1.94
N LEU A 274 -1.77 8.42 1.43
CA LEU A 274 -2.27 9.59 0.73
C LEU A 274 -3.47 10.15 1.49
N GLY A 275 -3.30 11.28 2.17
CA GLY A 275 -4.37 11.93 2.91
C GLY A 275 -5.20 12.92 2.07
N GLY A 276 -6.21 13.53 2.72
CA GLY A 276 -7.04 14.58 2.13
C GLY A 276 -8.24 14.07 1.34
N TRP A 277 -8.74 12.87 1.69
CA TRP A 277 -9.94 12.29 1.09
C TRP A 277 -11.24 12.70 1.81
N ASP A 278 -11.17 13.45 2.90
CA ASP A 278 -12.34 13.89 3.67
C ASP A 278 -13.09 15.04 2.97
N THR A 279 -13.75 14.72 1.86
CA THR A 279 -14.39 15.66 0.95
C THR A 279 -15.86 15.90 1.29
N HIS A 280 -16.13 16.51 2.46
CA HIS A 280 -17.49 16.94 2.81
C HIS A 280 -18.01 18.07 1.92
N ASN A 281 -17.10 18.84 1.32
CA ASN A 281 -17.39 20.00 0.46
C ASN A 281 -16.42 20.06 -0.72
N ASN A 282 -16.83 20.70 -1.80
CA ASN A 282 -16.01 21.02 -2.98
C ASN A 282 -15.37 19.76 -3.64
N GLN A 283 -16.06 18.64 -3.63
CA GLN A 283 -15.58 17.40 -4.25
C GLN A 283 -15.51 17.54 -5.77
N GLY A 284 -16.47 18.20 -6.41
CA GLY A 284 -16.55 18.34 -7.87
C GLY A 284 -17.25 17.16 -8.54
N ASP A 285 -17.45 17.30 -9.86
CA ASP A 285 -18.26 16.44 -10.72
C ASP A 285 -17.44 15.58 -11.71
N GLY A 286 -16.20 15.30 -11.41
CA GLY A 286 -15.29 14.60 -12.30
C GLY A 286 -14.54 15.51 -13.29
N GLY A 287 -14.92 16.78 -13.40
CA GLY A 287 -14.33 17.72 -14.37
C GLY A 287 -13.11 18.51 -13.88
N GLY A 288 -12.76 18.38 -12.62
CA GLY A 288 -11.65 19.10 -12.00
C GLY A 288 -11.84 19.30 -10.50
N GLY A 289 -10.94 20.08 -9.87
CA GLY A 289 -11.01 20.36 -8.44
C GLY A 289 -10.18 19.44 -7.55
N GLY A 290 -10.38 19.53 -6.25
CA GLY A 290 -9.53 18.83 -5.26
C GLY A 290 -9.61 17.32 -5.36
N PHE A 291 -10.82 16.76 -5.50
CA PHE A 291 -11.01 15.32 -5.62
C PHE A 291 -10.42 14.79 -6.93
N TYR A 292 -10.69 15.46 -8.06
CA TYR A 292 -10.09 15.11 -9.36
C TYR A 292 -8.56 15.01 -9.27
N ASN A 293 -7.91 16.05 -8.71
CA ASN A 293 -6.47 16.08 -8.58
C ASN A 293 -5.96 14.98 -7.63
N LYS A 294 -6.72 14.65 -6.59
CA LYS A 294 -6.40 13.58 -5.64
C LYS A 294 -6.48 12.20 -6.31
N VAL A 295 -7.53 11.96 -7.10
CA VAL A 295 -7.68 10.72 -7.89
C VAL A 295 -6.58 10.61 -8.94
N ALA A 296 -6.23 11.71 -9.62
CA ALA A 296 -5.12 11.73 -10.58
C ALA A 296 -3.78 11.41 -9.91
N ASP A 297 -3.51 12.02 -8.75
CA ASP A 297 -2.29 11.77 -7.97
C ASP A 297 -2.19 10.30 -7.54
N MET A 298 -3.22 9.76 -6.93
CA MET A 298 -3.30 8.35 -6.54
C MET A 298 -3.06 7.44 -7.75
N SER A 299 -3.85 7.61 -8.79
CA SER A 299 -3.87 6.75 -9.96
C SER A 299 -2.53 6.74 -10.72
N ASN A 300 -1.99 7.94 -11.00
CA ASN A 300 -0.77 8.05 -11.80
C ASN A 300 0.48 7.66 -11.00
N SER A 301 0.50 7.95 -9.70
CA SER A 301 1.62 7.57 -8.84
C SER A 301 1.68 6.06 -8.62
N ILE A 302 0.54 5.40 -8.41
CA ILE A 302 0.47 3.93 -8.27
C ILE A 302 0.83 3.25 -9.59
N ASN A 303 0.33 3.77 -10.73
CA ASN A 303 0.69 3.23 -12.04
C ASN A 303 2.19 3.39 -12.33
N ALA A 304 2.80 4.51 -11.95
CA ALA A 304 4.24 4.69 -12.09
C ALA A 304 5.03 3.68 -11.23
N LEU A 305 4.64 3.49 -9.96
CA LEU A 305 5.23 2.48 -9.07
C LEU A 305 5.14 1.07 -9.68
N TRP A 306 3.93 0.68 -10.10
CA TRP A 306 3.70 -0.65 -10.68
C TRP A 306 4.50 -0.86 -11.96
N SER A 307 4.43 0.10 -12.89
CA SER A 307 5.12 0.01 -14.19
C SER A 307 6.65 -0.06 -14.03
N ASP A 308 7.22 0.69 -13.08
CA ASP A 308 8.64 0.66 -12.76
C ASP A 308 9.07 -0.72 -12.22
N LEU A 309 8.36 -1.24 -11.22
CA LEU A 309 8.67 -2.55 -10.63
C LEU A 309 8.44 -3.69 -11.62
N LYS A 310 7.36 -3.63 -12.43
CA LYS A 310 7.07 -4.62 -13.47
C LYS A 310 8.16 -4.61 -14.56
N ALA A 311 8.57 -3.42 -15.03
CA ALA A 311 9.64 -3.28 -16.01
C ALA A 311 11.02 -3.71 -15.47
N ALA A 312 11.22 -3.65 -14.15
CA ALA A 312 12.40 -4.18 -13.49
C ALA A 312 12.37 -5.71 -13.30
N GLY A 313 11.31 -6.40 -13.73
CA GLY A 313 11.14 -7.85 -13.58
C GLY A 313 10.70 -8.30 -12.20
N LEU A 314 10.13 -7.39 -11.38
CA LEU A 314 9.71 -7.66 -10.00
C LEU A 314 8.19 -7.83 -9.87
N GLY A 315 7.45 -7.85 -10.98
CA GLY A 315 5.98 -7.92 -10.97
C GLY A 315 5.44 -9.11 -10.18
N ASP A 316 6.01 -10.30 -10.33
CA ASP A 316 5.57 -11.53 -9.65
C ASP A 316 5.91 -11.57 -8.16
N GLN A 317 6.77 -10.67 -7.70
CA GLN A 317 7.15 -10.57 -6.29
C GLN A 317 6.34 -9.54 -5.53
N VAL A 318 5.82 -8.52 -6.22
CA VAL A 318 5.16 -7.37 -5.61
C VAL A 318 3.65 -7.50 -5.67
N THR A 319 3.01 -7.25 -4.53
CA THR A 319 1.57 -7.04 -4.42
C THR A 319 1.30 -5.72 -3.73
N ILE A 320 0.52 -4.85 -4.37
CA ILE A 320 0.13 -3.55 -3.84
C ILE A 320 -1.35 -3.66 -3.44
N VAL A 321 -1.68 -3.28 -2.20
CA VAL A 321 -3.05 -3.14 -1.74
C VAL A 321 -3.36 -1.67 -1.48
N VAL A 322 -4.48 -1.18 -2.01
CA VAL A 322 -4.94 0.21 -1.86
C VAL A 322 -6.29 0.19 -1.17
N HIS A 323 -6.38 0.86 -0.04
CA HIS A 323 -7.59 0.87 0.77
C HIS A 323 -7.81 2.21 1.49
N SER A 324 -8.98 2.36 2.10
CA SER A 324 -9.33 3.48 2.96
C SER A 324 -10.06 2.96 4.20
N GLU A 325 -10.22 3.79 5.23
CA GLU A 325 -10.82 3.38 6.51
C GLU A 325 -12.32 3.10 6.43
N PHE A 326 -13.02 3.77 5.51
CA PHE A 326 -14.43 3.53 5.16
C PHE A 326 -14.74 4.22 3.82
N GLY A 327 -15.96 4.00 3.30
CA GLY A 327 -16.48 4.72 2.13
C GLY A 327 -17.22 5.98 2.50
N ARG A 328 -17.94 6.52 1.52
CA ARG A 328 -18.79 7.69 1.67
C ARG A 328 -20.25 7.32 1.51
N ARG A 329 -21.16 8.14 2.06
CA ARG A 329 -22.61 7.99 1.83
C ARG A 329 -22.89 7.92 0.34
N ALA A 330 -23.89 7.10 -0.01
CA ALA A 330 -24.34 7.01 -1.40
C ALA A 330 -24.87 8.35 -1.90
N ARG A 331 -25.57 9.11 -1.05
CA ARG A 331 -26.13 10.43 -1.36
C ARG A 331 -25.11 11.55 -1.09
N GLN A 332 -25.10 12.55 -1.97
CA GLN A 332 -24.36 13.79 -1.76
C GLN A 332 -24.95 14.65 -0.63
N ASN A 333 -24.13 15.54 -0.06
CA ASN A 333 -24.52 16.47 1.00
C ASN A 333 -25.39 17.62 0.45
N GLY A 334 -26.53 17.88 1.08
CA GLY A 334 -27.40 19.02 0.80
C GLY A 334 -27.92 19.14 -0.64
N ASP A 335 -28.75 20.13 -0.90
CA ASP A 335 -29.37 20.35 -2.22
C ASP A 335 -28.40 20.95 -3.23
N SER A 336 -27.40 21.72 -2.79
CA SER A 336 -26.33 22.27 -3.63
C SER A 336 -25.19 21.30 -3.90
N GLY A 337 -25.18 20.14 -3.24
CA GLY A 337 -24.29 19.01 -3.34
C GLY A 337 -22.85 19.34 -3.65
N SER A 338 -21.99 19.46 -2.63
CA SER A 338 -20.59 19.77 -2.87
C SER A 338 -19.65 18.65 -2.43
N GLY A 339 -20.15 17.64 -1.73
CA GLY A 339 -19.37 16.49 -1.25
C GLY A 339 -20.25 15.43 -0.61
N THR A 340 -19.66 14.61 0.26
CA THR A 340 -20.33 13.47 0.90
C THR A 340 -19.92 13.33 2.37
N ASP A 341 -20.84 12.86 3.20
CA ASP A 341 -20.54 12.45 4.57
C ASP A 341 -19.91 11.06 4.62
N HIS A 342 -19.39 10.68 5.81
CA HIS A 342 -18.81 9.38 6.08
C HIS A 342 -19.86 8.28 5.91
N GLY A 343 -19.46 7.21 5.23
CA GLY A 343 -20.24 6.00 5.00
C GLY A 343 -19.54 4.76 5.55
N SER A 344 -19.88 3.60 4.99
CA SER A 344 -19.41 2.30 5.48
C SER A 344 -18.61 1.53 4.44
N GLY A 345 -19.27 0.91 3.45
CA GLY A 345 -18.61 0.12 2.41
C GLY A 345 -17.86 0.98 1.40
N ASN A 346 -16.75 0.44 0.91
CA ASN A 346 -15.87 1.10 -0.06
C ASN A 346 -15.41 0.10 -1.13
N VAL A 347 -14.44 0.52 -1.93
CA VAL A 347 -13.66 -0.33 -2.82
C VAL A 347 -12.23 -0.47 -2.31
N MET A 348 -11.62 -1.62 -2.57
CA MET A 348 -10.18 -1.84 -2.49
C MET A 348 -9.64 -2.18 -3.87
N PHE A 349 -8.36 -1.87 -4.11
CA PHE A 349 -7.65 -2.33 -5.29
C PHE A 349 -6.50 -3.24 -4.85
N VAL A 350 -6.31 -4.34 -5.57
CA VAL A 350 -5.13 -5.20 -5.42
C VAL A 350 -4.44 -5.30 -6.76
N ILE A 351 -3.13 -5.01 -6.77
CA ILE A 351 -2.31 -4.95 -7.99
C ILE A 351 -1.13 -5.89 -7.79
N GLY A 352 -0.77 -6.66 -8.81
CA GLY A 352 0.37 -7.56 -8.76
C GLY A 352 0.42 -8.53 -9.93
N GLY A 353 1.60 -9.07 -10.24
CA GLY A 353 1.75 -10.06 -11.33
C GLY A 353 1.09 -11.41 -11.01
N LYS A 354 0.86 -11.71 -9.72
CA LYS A 354 0.12 -12.90 -9.28
C LYS A 354 -1.36 -12.65 -8.99
N ILE A 355 -1.90 -11.54 -9.45
CA ILE A 355 -3.30 -11.18 -9.23
C ILE A 355 -4.10 -11.47 -10.51
N HIS A 356 -5.28 -12.08 -10.36
CA HIS A 356 -6.25 -12.15 -11.43
C HIS A 356 -6.90 -10.77 -11.62
N GLY A 357 -6.21 -9.88 -12.30
CA GLY A 357 -6.68 -8.54 -12.62
C GLY A 357 -7.67 -8.53 -13.77
N GLY A 358 -8.16 -7.31 -14.13
CA GLY A 358 -9.23 -7.16 -15.11
C GLY A 358 -10.56 -7.74 -14.64
N GLN A 359 -10.73 -7.94 -13.32
CA GLN A 359 -11.90 -8.55 -12.72
C GLN A 359 -12.39 -7.74 -11.51
N MET A 360 -13.69 -7.86 -11.23
CA MET A 360 -14.33 -7.30 -10.04
C MET A 360 -14.72 -8.41 -9.09
N TYR A 361 -14.36 -8.24 -7.83
CA TYR A 361 -14.64 -9.16 -6.73
C TYR A 361 -15.48 -8.48 -5.64
N GLY A 362 -15.85 -9.23 -4.64
CA GLY A 362 -16.64 -8.74 -3.52
C GLY A 362 -18.14 -8.67 -3.85
N ALA A 363 -18.86 -7.79 -3.17
CA ALA A 363 -20.30 -7.64 -3.35
C ALA A 363 -20.69 -6.16 -3.40
N PHE A 364 -21.54 -5.84 -4.35
CA PHE A 364 -22.19 -4.53 -4.47
C PHE A 364 -23.69 -4.77 -4.54
N ASN A 365 -24.39 -4.57 -3.42
CA ASN A 365 -25.80 -4.89 -3.31
C ASN A 365 -26.69 -3.96 -4.14
N GLY A 366 -26.22 -2.74 -4.40
CA GLY A 366 -26.94 -1.75 -5.19
C GLY A 366 -27.05 -0.39 -4.50
N LEU A 367 -27.79 0.51 -5.15
CA LEU A 367 -28.01 1.89 -4.70
C LEU A 367 -29.49 2.22 -4.47
N ALA A 368 -30.41 1.26 -4.59
CA ALA A 368 -31.78 1.45 -4.15
C ALA A 368 -31.82 1.57 -2.61
N ASN A 369 -32.80 2.26 -2.08
CA ASN A 369 -32.85 2.58 -0.66
C ASN A 369 -32.84 1.36 0.27
N ASP A 370 -33.40 0.25 -0.18
CA ASP A 370 -33.44 -1.04 0.52
C ASP A 370 -32.20 -1.89 0.29
N GLU A 371 -31.34 -1.51 -0.65
CA GLU A 371 -30.03 -2.13 -0.92
C GLU A 371 -28.90 -1.46 -0.13
N LEU A 372 -29.14 -0.23 0.35
CA LEU A 372 -28.17 0.54 1.11
C LEU A 372 -28.14 0.11 2.59
N PHE A 373 -26.97 0.03 3.17
CA PHE A 373 -26.76 -0.21 4.60
C PHE A 373 -27.32 0.97 5.41
N GLY A 374 -28.32 0.69 6.24
CA GLY A 374 -29.05 1.73 6.98
C GLY A 374 -29.78 2.74 6.09
N GLY A 375 -30.01 2.44 4.81
CA GLY A 375 -30.64 3.33 3.84
C GLY A 375 -29.78 4.50 3.37
N GLU A 376 -28.50 4.52 3.70
CA GLU A 376 -27.61 5.66 3.46
C GLU A 376 -26.27 5.29 2.80
N ASP A 377 -25.68 4.16 3.19
CA ASP A 377 -24.30 3.82 2.87
C ASP A 377 -24.22 2.65 1.87
N ILE A 378 -23.12 2.59 1.11
CA ILE A 378 -22.75 1.34 0.45
C ILE A 378 -22.58 0.27 1.54
N SER A 379 -23.18 -0.91 1.32
CA SER A 379 -23.11 -1.99 2.30
C SER A 379 -21.71 -2.58 2.40
N PRO A 380 -21.13 -2.72 3.61
CA PRO A 380 -19.84 -3.37 3.83
C PRO A 380 -20.04 -4.90 3.89
N GLU A 381 -20.22 -5.52 2.73
CA GLU A 381 -20.46 -6.97 2.59
C GLU A 381 -19.20 -7.80 2.74
N VAL A 382 -18.05 -7.20 2.44
CA VAL A 382 -16.73 -7.84 2.52
C VAL A 382 -15.98 -7.27 3.72
N ASP A 383 -15.77 -8.09 4.73
CA ASP A 383 -14.86 -7.76 5.82
C ASP A 383 -13.46 -7.48 5.24
N PHE A 384 -12.89 -6.31 5.53
CA PHE A 384 -11.58 -5.91 5.02
C PHE A 384 -10.50 -6.97 5.30
N ARG A 385 -10.63 -7.72 6.40
CA ARG A 385 -9.71 -8.82 6.75
C ARG A 385 -9.73 -9.95 5.74
N THR A 386 -10.83 -10.16 5.01
CA THR A 386 -10.90 -11.19 3.96
C THR A 386 -9.88 -10.91 2.86
N VAL A 387 -9.76 -9.63 2.45
CA VAL A 387 -8.78 -9.20 1.44
C VAL A 387 -7.36 -9.37 1.98
N PHE A 388 -7.08 -8.81 3.16
CA PHE A 388 -5.74 -8.87 3.75
C PHE A 388 -5.32 -10.30 4.07
N ALA A 389 -6.22 -11.14 4.60
CA ALA A 389 -5.94 -12.53 4.91
C ALA A 389 -5.67 -13.36 3.63
N THR A 390 -6.38 -13.08 2.53
CA THR A 390 -6.07 -13.69 1.23
C THR A 390 -4.64 -13.35 0.78
N ILE A 391 -4.25 -12.07 0.86
CA ILE A 391 -2.88 -11.65 0.52
C ILE A 391 -1.86 -12.31 1.46
N VAL A 392 -2.09 -12.27 2.76
CA VAL A 392 -1.19 -12.85 3.79
C VAL A 392 -1.01 -14.36 3.57
N GLN A 393 -2.08 -15.08 3.28
CA GLN A 393 -2.04 -16.53 3.11
C GLN A 393 -1.48 -16.93 1.75
N GLU A 394 -2.01 -16.39 0.66
CA GLU A 394 -1.77 -16.91 -0.68
C GLU A 394 -0.61 -16.23 -1.39
N VAL A 395 -0.34 -14.95 -1.09
CA VAL A 395 0.78 -14.23 -1.67
C VAL A 395 2.00 -14.31 -0.77
N LEU A 396 1.83 -14.01 0.53
CA LEU A 396 2.95 -13.93 1.48
C LEU A 396 3.27 -15.29 2.14
N GLY A 397 2.47 -16.33 1.90
CA GLY A 397 2.71 -17.69 2.40
C GLY A 397 2.59 -17.85 3.92
N ASN A 398 1.94 -16.90 4.61
CA ASN A 398 1.74 -17.00 6.06
C ASN A 398 0.35 -17.57 6.38
N HIS A 399 0.31 -18.83 6.77
CA HIS A 399 -0.94 -19.55 7.07
C HIS A 399 -1.46 -19.36 8.50
N LYS A 400 -0.82 -18.50 9.33
CA LYS A 400 -1.23 -18.23 10.72
C LYS A 400 -2.24 -17.07 10.78
N ILE A 401 -3.30 -17.18 9.99
CA ILE A 401 -4.30 -16.10 9.83
C ILE A 401 -4.96 -15.73 11.16
N ASP A 402 -5.24 -16.69 12.01
CA ASP A 402 -5.79 -16.50 13.35
C ASP A 402 -4.88 -15.69 14.28
N GLN A 403 -3.56 -15.75 14.08
CA GLN A 403 -2.58 -14.95 14.80
C GLN A 403 -2.42 -13.56 14.20
N VAL A 404 -2.48 -13.44 12.87
CA VAL A 404 -2.40 -12.14 12.18
C VAL A 404 -3.68 -11.33 12.41
N PHE A 405 -4.85 -11.95 12.35
CA PHE A 405 -6.17 -11.33 12.56
C PHE A 405 -6.91 -12.04 13.70
N PRO A 406 -6.60 -11.74 14.97
CA PRO A 406 -7.24 -12.37 16.12
C PRO A 406 -8.77 -12.26 16.09
N GLY A 407 -9.44 -13.38 16.32
CA GLY A 407 -10.90 -13.47 16.26
C GLY A 407 -11.50 -13.58 14.84
N TYR A 408 -10.66 -13.70 13.81
CA TYR A 408 -11.08 -13.96 12.44
C TYR A 408 -10.88 -15.44 12.10
N THR A 409 -11.88 -16.29 12.41
CA THR A 409 -11.76 -17.76 12.41
C THR A 409 -12.25 -18.45 11.14
N ASN A 410 -13.11 -17.77 10.35
CA ASN A 410 -13.75 -18.38 9.17
C ASN A 410 -13.26 -17.70 7.88
N HIS A 411 -11.95 -17.59 7.74
CA HIS A 411 -11.38 -17.05 6.53
C HIS A 411 -11.69 -17.94 5.32
N THR A 412 -12.25 -17.33 4.29
CA THR A 412 -12.40 -17.93 2.95
C THR A 412 -11.65 -17.05 1.98
N SER A 413 -10.71 -17.62 1.26
CA SER A 413 -9.96 -16.88 0.25
C SER A 413 -10.86 -16.35 -0.85
N MET A 414 -10.52 -15.17 -1.37
CA MET A 414 -11.25 -14.50 -2.46
C MET A 414 -10.62 -14.85 -3.78
N ASN A 415 -10.30 -15.84 -4.25
CA ASN A 415 -9.86 -16.32 -5.59
C ASN A 415 -9.31 -15.24 -6.56
N PHE A 416 -8.78 -14.12 -6.03
CA PHE A 416 -8.14 -13.10 -6.87
C PHE A 416 -6.63 -13.30 -7.01
N VAL A 417 -6.06 -14.31 -6.35
CA VAL A 417 -4.66 -14.70 -6.49
C VAL A 417 -4.54 -15.79 -7.55
N SER A 418 -3.64 -15.61 -8.50
CA SER A 418 -3.31 -16.60 -9.51
C SER A 418 -2.45 -17.70 -8.90
N HIS A 419 -2.99 -18.89 -8.86
CA HIS A 419 -2.19 -20.08 -8.61
C HIS A 419 -1.76 -20.63 -9.96
N ASP A 420 -0.60 -20.22 -10.46
CA ASP A 420 -0.03 -20.87 -11.64
C ASP A 420 0.08 -22.37 -11.37
N LEU A 421 -0.84 -23.12 -11.95
CA LEU A 421 -0.62 -24.54 -12.21
C LEU A 421 0.50 -24.58 -13.25
N VAL A 422 1.75 -24.64 -12.77
CA VAL A 422 2.89 -24.97 -13.62
C VAL A 422 2.67 -26.40 -14.08
N PHE A 423 1.81 -26.59 -15.07
CA PHE A 423 1.90 -27.73 -15.96
C PHE A 423 3.13 -27.48 -16.84
N LYS A 424 4.32 -27.72 -16.30
CA LYS A 424 5.43 -28.12 -17.16
C LYS A 424 4.99 -29.45 -17.75
N SER A 425 4.53 -29.40 -18.98
CA SER A 425 4.44 -30.56 -19.84
C SER A 425 5.87 -31.03 -20.11
N ASP A 426 6.39 -31.89 -19.22
CA ASP A 426 7.50 -32.79 -19.56
C ASP A 426 6.94 -33.85 -20.52
N PHE A 427 6.72 -33.42 -21.76
CA PHE A 427 6.54 -34.29 -22.92
C PHE A 427 7.32 -33.67 -24.06
N GLU A 428 8.61 -33.97 -24.10
CA GLU A 428 9.38 -34.33 -25.31
C GLU A 428 10.64 -35.08 -24.88
#